data_0cf6c5d9a24eedba2e4d08e153196ee9
#
_entry.id   0cf6c5d9a24eedba2e4d08e153196ee9
#
_cell.length_a   1.000
_cell.length_b   1.000
_cell.length_c   1.000
_cell.angle_alpha   90.00
_cell.angle_beta   90.00
_cell.angle_gamma   90.00
#
_symmetry.space_group_name_H-M   'P 1'
#
loop_
_entity.id
_entity.type
_entity.pdbx_description
1 polymer ?
#
loop_
_entity_poly.entity_id
_entity_poly.type
_entity_poly.pdbx_seq_one_letter_code
_entity_poly.pdbx_strand_id
1 'polypeptide(L)' 'MTINHAGTLKKEYFISYMNLIMNAFGCSIDEAKERTFERLFRLKENDMGQETFTQFLLAYQELINQSND' A
#
# COMPACT_ATOMS: atom_id res chain seq x y z
N MET A 1 12.02 18.26 -12.72
CA MET A 1 11.44 18.05 -12.56
C MET A 1 10.63 17.45 -12.48
N THR A 2 10.22 17.01 -12.32
CA THR A 2 9.52 16.51 -12.42
C THR A 2 8.64 16.21 -12.08
N ILE A 3 8.03 15.91 -12.13
CA ILE A 3 7.15 15.74 -12.01
C ILE A 3 6.56 14.92 -11.70
N ASN A 4 6.00 14.58 -11.27
CA ASN A 4 5.43 13.85 -10.97
C ASN A 4 4.46 13.41 -11.40
N HIS A 5 4.05 12.58 -11.50
CA HIS A 5 3.07 12.13 -11.97
C HIS A 5 2.18 11.85 -11.03
N ALA A 6 1.21 12.39 -10.96
CA ALA A 6 0.15 12.23 -10.14
C ALA A 6 -0.42 10.95 -10.23
N GLY A 7 -0.87 10.24 -9.62
CA GLY A 7 -1.56 9.00 -9.81
C GLY A 7 -0.78 7.76 -9.48
N THR A 8 0.51 7.87 -9.54
CA THR A 8 1.34 6.70 -9.27
C THR A 8 1.88 6.78 -7.86
N LEU A 9 1.42 5.88 -7.01
CA LEU A 9 1.92 5.80 -5.65
C LEU A 9 3.02 4.76 -5.59
N LYS A 10 4.08 5.08 -4.87
CA LYS A 10 5.21 4.18 -4.77
C LYS A 10 5.05 3.23 -3.60
N LYS A 11 5.87 2.19 -3.60
CA LYS A 11 5.75 1.18 -2.58
C LYS A 11 5.99 1.76 -1.18
N GLU A 12 6.85 2.75 -1.06
CA GLU A 12 7.11 3.36 0.25
C GLU A 12 5.86 3.97 0.84
N TYR A 13 5.02 4.52 -0.01
CA TYR A 13 3.77 5.09 0.44
C TYR A 13 2.90 4.01 1.08
N PHE A 14 2.80 2.88 0.39
CA PHE A 14 1.96 1.81 0.88
C PHE A 14 2.53 1.16 2.14
N ILE A 15 3.85 1.09 2.21
CA ILE A 15 4.49 0.55 3.40
C ILE A 15 4.14 1.41 4.61
N SER A 16 4.27 2.72 4.46
CA SER A 16 3.94 3.63 5.54
C SER A 16 2.47 3.54 5.91
N TYR A 17 1.63 3.46 4.91
CA TYR A 17 0.20 3.40 5.14
C TYR A 17 -0.17 2.14 5.92
N MET A 18 0.36 1.01 5.49
CA MET A 18 0.04 -0.25 6.15
C MET A 18 0.58 -0.29 7.57
N ASN A 19 1.77 0.27 7.77
CA ASN A 19 2.31 0.36 9.12
C ASN A 19 1.41 1.21 10.01
N LEU A 20 0.92 2.30 9.48
CA LEU A 20 0.03 3.16 10.23
C LEU A 20 -1.23 2.41 10.64
N ILE A 21 -1.79 1.65 9.71
CA ILE A 21 -3.00 0.90 9.99
C ILE A 21 -2.73 -0.17 11.05
N MET A 22 -1.61 -0.87 10.92
CA MET A 22 -1.29 -1.89 11.90
C MET A 22 -1.17 -1.30 13.29
N ASN A 23 -0.56 -0.14 13.39
CA ASN A 23 -0.42 0.50 14.68
C ASN A 23 -1.74 1.03 15.22
N ALA A 24 -2.52 1.63 14.34
CA ALA A 24 -3.77 2.23 14.76
C ALA A 24 -4.80 1.22 15.20
N PHE A 25 -4.85 0.09 14.51
CA PHE A 25 -5.88 -0.90 14.79
C PHE A 25 -5.35 -2.14 15.48
N GLY A 26 -4.05 -2.24 15.62
CA GLY A 26 -3.48 -3.42 16.23
C GLY A 26 -3.74 -4.68 15.42
N CYS A 27 -3.69 -4.56 14.11
CA CYS A 27 -4.02 -5.70 13.27
C CYS A 27 -2.77 -6.24 12.57
N SER A 28 -2.95 -7.39 11.92
CA SER A 28 -1.86 -8.04 11.24
C SER A 28 -1.56 -7.39 9.90
N ILE A 29 -0.48 -7.82 9.28
CA ILE A 29 -0.11 -7.35 7.96
C ILE A 29 -1.20 -7.69 6.95
N ASP A 30 -1.73 -8.90 7.04
CA ASP A 30 -2.78 -9.30 6.11
C ASP A 30 -3.98 -8.41 6.21
N GLU A 31 -4.37 -8.08 7.42
CA GLU A 31 -5.52 -7.23 7.59
C GLU A 31 -5.22 -5.81 7.16
N ALA A 32 -4.01 -5.33 7.44
CA ALA A 32 -3.63 -4.01 7.01
C ALA A 32 -3.64 -3.91 5.49
N LYS A 33 -3.21 -4.97 4.83
CA LYS A 33 -3.23 -5.01 3.37
C LYS A 33 -4.65 -4.88 2.85
N GLU A 34 -5.59 -5.62 3.44
CA GLU A 34 -6.96 -5.55 2.98
C GLU A 34 -7.59 -4.20 3.24
N ARG A 35 -7.30 -3.63 4.39
CA ARG A 35 -7.84 -2.32 4.70
C ARG A 35 -7.29 -1.26 3.76
N THR A 36 -6.02 -1.36 3.45
CA THR A 36 -5.39 -0.44 2.52
C THR A 36 -6.01 -0.58 1.14
N PHE A 37 -6.17 -1.80 0.70
CA PHE A 37 -6.76 -2.06 -0.61
C PHE A 37 -8.16 -1.47 -0.69
N GLU A 38 -8.95 -1.71 0.32
CA GLU A 38 -10.31 -1.19 0.31
C GLU A 38 -10.36 0.31 0.28
N ARG A 39 -9.52 0.93 1.08
CA ARG A 39 -9.57 2.38 1.16
C ARG A 39 -9.05 3.06 -0.08
N LEU A 40 -7.97 2.56 -0.62
CA LEU A 40 -7.33 3.24 -1.72
C LEU A 40 -7.83 2.78 -3.07
N PHE A 41 -8.00 1.49 -3.26
CA PHE A 41 -8.35 0.99 -4.58
C PHE A 41 -9.84 0.99 -4.82
N ARG A 42 -10.60 0.74 -3.78
CA ARG A 42 -12.03 0.73 -3.95
C ARG A 42 -12.56 2.12 -4.29
N LEU A 43 -11.98 3.12 -3.66
CA LEU A 43 -12.41 4.48 -3.88
C LEU A 43 -11.89 5.06 -5.18
N LYS A 44 -10.75 4.59 -5.63
CA LYS A 44 -10.12 5.15 -6.81
C LYS A 44 -9.75 4.10 -7.81
N GLU A 45 -10.57 3.11 -7.94
CA GLU A 45 -10.23 1.96 -8.77
C GLU A 45 -9.91 2.35 -10.19
N ASN A 46 -10.55 3.38 -10.71
CA ASN A 46 -10.30 3.76 -12.09
C ASN A 46 -9.10 4.66 -12.26
N ASP A 47 -8.60 5.18 -11.17
CA ASP A 47 -7.49 6.11 -11.24
C ASP A 47 -6.15 5.49 -10.93
N MET A 48 -6.16 4.38 -10.23
CA MET A 48 -4.91 3.83 -9.75
C MET A 48 -4.09 3.14 -10.81
N GLY A 49 -4.69 2.33 -11.60
CA GLY A 49 -3.95 1.65 -12.63
C GLY A 49 -3.16 0.47 -12.10
N GLN A 50 -2.62 -0.27 -13.05
CA GLN A 50 -1.93 -1.50 -12.74
C GLN A 50 -0.58 -1.26 -12.07
N GLU A 51 0.08 -0.21 -12.47
CA GLU A 51 1.37 0.07 -11.90
C GLU A 51 1.27 0.37 -10.42
N THR A 52 0.27 1.13 -10.02
CA THR A 52 0.06 1.41 -8.61
C THR A 52 -0.26 0.14 -7.85
N PHE A 53 -1.04 -0.74 -8.46
CA PHE A 53 -1.36 -2.00 -7.81
C PHE A 53 -0.11 -2.84 -7.62
N THR A 54 0.79 -2.82 -8.59
CA THR A 54 2.05 -3.52 -8.48
C THR A 54 2.87 -2.99 -7.31
N GLN A 55 2.90 -1.68 -7.15
CA GLN A 55 3.62 -1.08 -6.03
C GLN A 55 3.01 -1.50 -4.70
N PHE A 56 1.69 -1.60 -4.67
CA PHE A 56 0.99 -2.04 -3.48
C PHE A 56 1.42 -3.46 -3.11
N LEU A 57 1.47 -4.35 -4.08
CA LEU A 57 1.88 -5.72 -3.83
C LEU A 57 3.33 -5.81 -3.39
N LEU A 58 4.18 -5.00 -3.97
CA LEU A 58 5.58 -4.97 -3.57
C LEU A 58 5.73 -4.52 -2.13
N ALA A 59 4.93 -3.55 -1.73
CA ALA A 59 4.97 -3.08 -0.36
C ALA A 59 4.56 -4.18 0.60
N TYR A 60 3.51 -4.89 0.26
CA TYR A 60 3.04 -5.99 1.09
C TYR A 60 4.13 -7.04 1.23
N GLN A 61 4.75 -7.39 0.12
CA GLN A 61 5.80 -8.39 0.11
C GLN A 61 6.98 -7.96 0.97
N GLU A 62 7.33 -6.72 0.88
CA GLU A 62 8.46 -6.22 1.65
C GLU A 62 8.17 -6.24 3.14
N LEU A 63 6.95 -5.89 3.53
CA LEU A 63 6.57 -5.93 4.92
C LEU A 63 6.61 -7.35 5.47
N ILE A 64 6.18 -8.31 4.67
CA ILE A 64 6.23 -9.70 5.07
C ILE A 64 7.69 -10.12 5.30
N ASN A 65 8.55 -9.73 4.39
CA ASN A 65 9.96 -10.10 4.51
C ASN A 65 10.59 -9.51 5.75
N GLN A 66 10.25 -8.27 6.05
CA GLN A 66 10.78 -7.64 7.23
C GLN A 66 10.28 -8.32 8.49
N SER A 67 9.02 -8.69 8.45
CA SER A 67 8.40 -9.30 9.60
C SER A 67 8.97 -10.65 9.90
N ASN A 68 9.37 -11.35 8.88
CA ASN A 68 9.90 -12.66 9.01
C ASN A 68 11.29 -12.73 9.50
N ASP A 69 11.94 -11.62 9.60
CA ASP A 69 13.30 -11.62 10.04
C ASP A 69 13.46 -11.82 11.48
#